data_eba1251825022e7316ece0f42f1a7644
#
_entry.id   eba1251825022e7316ece0f42f1a7644
#
_cell.length_a   1.000
_cell.length_b   1.000
_cell.length_c   1.000
_cell.angle_alpha   90.00
_cell.angle_beta   90.00
_cell.angle_gamma   90.00
#
_symmetry.space_group_name_H-M   'P 1'
#
loop_
_entity.id
_entity.type
_entity.pdbx_description
1 polymer ?
#
loop_
_entity_poly.entity_id
_entity_poly.type
_entity_poly.pdbx_seq_one_letter_code
_entity_poly.pdbx_strand_id
1 'polypeptide(L)'
;MTFLRFIEPGQLPDEFVEDIHHYRFRGSSAKVNLALDALPEFTCLPGPGTHLRGAISISPSIDYMERAYDDAKYGRFSRQPYIDMVIPSLTDPSVAPPGKHVISCFVQYAPYRLKEGTWDDQREAFGDTVINTLAQYAPNLRNIVLHRQVVTPLDLEREWGLSEGNIFQGELSLEQLFFLRPAPGWAQYRTPIRGLYMCGSATHPGGGIMGAPGRNAAKTILAETR
;
A
#
# COMPACT_ATOMS: atom_id res chain seq x y z
N MET A 1 4.79 16.57 1.00
CA MET A 1 5.18 17.06 -0.36
C MET A 1 4.30 18.20 -0.87
N THR A 2 2.97 18.21 -0.65
CA THR A 2 2.07 19.29 -1.08
C THR A 2 2.58 20.67 -0.63
N PHE A 3 2.86 20.85 0.64
CA PHE A 3 3.33 22.12 1.20
C PHE A 3 4.70 22.57 0.69
N LEU A 4 5.58 21.64 0.37
CA LEU A 4 6.94 21.93 -0.12
C LEU A 4 7.01 22.15 -1.65
N ARG A 5 5.98 21.71 -2.41
CA ARG A 5 5.99 21.81 -3.87
C ARG A 5 5.04 22.84 -4.44
N PHE A 6 3.90 23.08 -3.76
CA PHE A 6 2.81 23.91 -4.31
C PHE A 6 2.59 25.22 -3.55
N ILE A 7 3.28 25.40 -2.40
CA ILE A 7 3.20 26.65 -1.62
C ILE A 7 4.52 27.40 -1.80
N GLU A 8 4.40 28.68 -2.08
CA GLU A 8 5.59 29.55 -2.25
C GLU A 8 6.35 29.68 -0.93
N PRO A 9 7.69 29.76 -0.96
CA PRO A 9 8.50 30.01 0.22
C PRO A 9 8.05 31.27 0.98
N GLY A 10 8.04 31.18 2.30
CA GLY A 10 7.64 32.29 3.16
C GLY A 10 6.13 32.41 3.43
N GLN A 11 5.29 31.57 2.81
CA GLN A 11 3.85 31.52 3.06
C GLN A 11 3.46 30.65 4.26
N LEU A 12 4.38 29.82 4.73
CA LEU A 12 4.19 28.89 5.84
C LEU A 12 5.12 29.25 6.99
N PRO A 13 4.72 29.02 8.26
CA PRO A 13 5.63 29.16 9.41
C PRO A 13 6.85 28.22 9.28
N ASP A 14 8.02 28.71 9.63
CA ASP A 14 9.26 27.94 9.52
C ASP A 14 9.21 26.62 10.30
N GLU A 15 8.63 26.62 11.51
CA GLU A 15 8.44 25.44 12.34
C GLU A 15 7.58 24.37 11.63
N PHE A 16 6.50 24.79 10.98
CA PHE A 16 5.65 23.88 10.22
C PHE A 16 6.40 23.28 9.01
N VAL A 17 7.18 24.11 8.32
CA VAL A 17 7.99 23.65 7.19
C VAL A 17 9.03 22.63 7.65
N GLU A 18 9.67 22.86 8.79
CA GLU A 18 10.64 21.94 9.39
C GLU A 18 10.00 20.61 9.76
N ASP A 19 8.83 20.61 10.41
CA ASP A 19 8.07 19.40 10.71
C ASP A 19 7.73 18.60 9.46
N ILE A 20 7.30 19.29 8.39
CA ILE A 20 6.99 18.62 7.11
C ILE A 20 8.24 18.07 6.43
N HIS A 21 9.40 18.70 6.58
CA HIS A 21 10.68 18.15 6.10
C HIS A 21 11.09 16.87 6.82
N HIS A 22 10.81 16.76 8.11
CA HIS A 22 11.10 15.58 8.92
C HIS A 22 10.04 14.46 8.76
N TYR A 23 8.91 14.74 8.10
CA TYR A 23 7.85 13.75 7.89
C TYR A 23 8.30 12.64 6.95
N ARG A 24 8.24 11.40 7.43
CA ARG A 24 8.74 10.22 6.75
C ARG A 24 7.64 9.53 5.96
N PHE A 25 7.97 9.08 4.77
CA PHE A 25 7.04 8.37 3.89
C PHE A 25 7.34 6.88 3.77
N ARG A 26 8.56 6.47 3.64
CA ARG A 26 9.07 5.08 3.52
C ARG A 26 8.01 4.03 3.15
N GLY A 27 7.64 3.97 1.87
CA GLY A 27 6.75 2.94 1.35
C GLY A 27 7.37 1.55 1.47
N SER A 28 6.53 0.56 1.75
CA SER A 28 6.98 -0.81 1.98
C SER A 28 6.07 -1.86 1.35
N SER A 29 5.16 -1.44 0.48
CA SER A 29 4.15 -2.31 -0.12
C SER A 29 4.18 -2.22 -1.63
N ALA A 30 3.93 -3.34 -2.28
CA ALA A 30 3.74 -3.43 -3.72
C ALA A 30 2.46 -4.22 -4.02
N LYS A 31 2.07 -4.24 -5.29
CA LYS A 31 0.91 -4.97 -5.75
C LYS A 31 1.27 -5.84 -6.94
N VAL A 32 0.75 -7.08 -6.95
CA VAL A 32 0.85 -7.97 -8.09
C VAL A 32 -0.55 -8.43 -8.47
N ASN A 33 -0.97 -8.10 -9.68
CA ASN A 33 -2.22 -8.57 -10.24
C ASN A 33 -1.92 -9.68 -11.26
N LEU A 34 -2.68 -10.78 -11.20
CA LEU A 34 -2.51 -11.94 -12.08
C LEU A 34 -3.81 -12.19 -12.82
N ALA A 35 -3.74 -12.31 -14.15
CA ALA A 35 -4.80 -12.88 -14.95
C ALA A 35 -4.58 -14.39 -15.05
N LEU A 36 -5.61 -15.17 -14.79
CA LEU A 36 -5.53 -16.62 -14.64
C LEU A 36 -6.47 -17.35 -15.61
N ASP A 37 -6.00 -18.49 -16.09
CA ASP A 37 -6.79 -19.43 -16.93
C ASP A 37 -7.79 -20.25 -16.12
N ALA A 38 -7.52 -20.49 -14.84
CA ALA A 38 -8.34 -21.24 -13.91
C ALA A 38 -8.17 -20.70 -12.48
N LEU A 39 -8.89 -21.27 -11.51
CA LEU A 39 -8.69 -20.95 -10.10
C LEU A 39 -7.42 -21.61 -9.53
N PRO A 40 -6.75 -20.97 -8.55
CA PRO A 40 -5.67 -21.60 -7.81
C PRO A 40 -6.20 -22.76 -6.95
N GLU A 41 -5.46 -23.86 -6.89
CA GLU A 41 -5.77 -25.02 -6.07
C GLU A 41 -4.84 -25.04 -4.86
N PHE A 42 -5.35 -24.58 -3.73
CA PHE A 42 -4.59 -24.55 -2.47
C PHE A 42 -4.52 -25.96 -1.88
N THR A 43 -3.31 -26.44 -1.61
CA THR A 43 -3.08 -27.80 -1.06
C THR A 43 -3.69 -28.01 0.32
N CYS A 44 -3.78 -26.94 1.13
CA CYS A 44 -4.36 -27.02 2.47
C CYS A 44 -5.89 -27.12 2.47
N LEU A 45 -6.56 -26.66 1.40
CA LEU A 45 -8.01 -26.75 1.24
C LEU A 45 -8.35 -26.89 -0.25
N PRO A 46 -8.26 -28.12 -0.80
CA PRO A 46 -8.43 -28.36 -2.23
C PRO A 46 -9.86 -28.13 -2.71
N GLY A 47 -9.98 -27.77 -3.98
CA GLY A 47 -11.26 -27.62 -4.67
C GLY A 47 -11.92 -26.25 -4.49
N PRO A 48 -13.04 -26.03 -5.21
CA PRO A 48 -13.79 -24.77 -5.12
C PRO A 48 -14.53 -24.66 -3.80
N GLY A 49 -14.57 -23.44 -3.22
CA GLY A 49 -15.26 -23.21 -1.96
C GLY A 49 -15.31 -21.75 -1.55
N THR A 50 -15.95 -21.50 -0.41
CA THR A 50 -16.11 -20.14 0.14
C THR A 50 -14.78 -19.50 0.56
N HIS A 51 -13.77 -20.34 0.87
CA HIS A 51 -12.41 -19.88 1.21
C HIS A 51 -11.74 -19.07 0.08
N LEU A 52 -12.11 -19.29 -1.17
CA LEU A 52 -11.60 -18.53 -2.30
C LEU A 52 -12.27 -17.16 -2.47
N ARG A 53 -13.41 -16.91 -1.80
CA ARG A 53 -14.19 -15.67 -1.93
C ARG A 53 -13.82 -14.58 -0.93
N GLY A 54 -12.99 -14.90 0.04
CA GLY A 54 -12.49 -13.97 1.06
C GLY A 54 -11.07 -13.51 0.80
N ALA A 55 -10.50 -12.84 1.79
CA ALA A 55 -9.06 -12.57 1.83
C ALA A 55 -8.30 -13.87 2.14
N ILE A 56 -7.22 -14.10 1.41
CA ILE A 56 -6.33 -15.25 1.55
C ILE A 56 -4.94 -14.72 1.84
N SER A 57 -4.39 -15.07 3.01
CA SER A 57 -3.09 -14.55 3.44
C SER A 57 -2.03 -15.65 3.49
N ILE A 58 -0.85 -15.35 2.97
CA ILE A 58 0.36 -16.16 3.13
C ILE A 58 1.18 -15.55 4.28
N SER A 59 0.99 -16.11 5.47
CA SER A 59 1.65 -15.69 6.72
C SER A 59 1.74 -16.86 7.71
N PRO A 60 2.51 -17.91 7.39
CA PRO A 60 2.45 -19.19 8.10
C PRO A 60 2.96 -19.12 9.55
N SER A 61 3.78 -18.13 9.90
CA SER A 61 4.29 -17.95 11.26
C SER A 61 4.76 -16.51 11.53
N ILE A 62 4.95 -16.16 12.79
CA ILE A 62 5.55 -14.87 13.20
C ILE A 62 6.98 -14.79 12.66
N ASP A 63 7.77 -15.84 12.76
CA ASP A 63 9.15 -15.88 12.23
C ASP A 63 9.20 -15.63 10.73
N TYR A 64 8.21 -16.09 9.98
CA TYR A 64 8.10 -15.80 8.55
C TYR A 64 7.91 -14.31 8.31
N MET A 65 7.02 -13.68 9.06
CA MET A 65 6.73 -12.24 8.97
C MET A 65 7.96 -11.39 9.35
N GLU A 66 8.65 -11.78 10.42
CA GLU A 66 9.89 -11.12 10.85
C GLU A 66 10.98 -11.19 9.77
N ARG A 67 11.21 -12.36 9.16
CA ARG A 67 12.19 -12.51 8.06
C ARG A 67 11.81 -11.69 6.84
N ALA A 68 10.51 -11.63 6.51
CA ALA A 68 10.03 -10.80 5.42
C ALA A 68 10.32 -9.32 5.69
N TYR A 69 10.12 -8.86 6.92
CA TYR A 69 10.44 -7.49 7.33
C TYR A 69 11.95 -7.22 7.35
N ASP A 70 12.74 -8.16 7.84
CA ASP A 70 14.20 -8.02 7.89
C ASP A 70 14.82 -7.82 6.50
N ASP A 71 14.37 -8.54 5.48
CA ASP A 71 14.83 -8.30 4.11
C ASP A 71 14.60 -6.82 3.72
N ALA A 72 13.42 -6.26 4.02
CA ALA A 72 13.09 -4.86 3.70
C ALA A 72 13.90 -3.85 4.52
N LYS A 73 14.11 -4.14 5.81
CA LYS A 73 14.94 -3.34 6.71
C LYS A 73 16.36 -3.18 6.19
N TYR A 74 16.88 -4.20 5.50
CA TYR A 74 18.20 -4.17 4.88
C TYR A 74 18.17 -3.75 3.40
N GLY A 75 17.05 -3.20 2.91
CA GLY A 75 16.93 -2.60 1.58
C GLY A 75 16.74 -3.62 0.45
N ARG A 76 16.14 -4.76 0.73
CA ARG A 76 15.75 -5.75 -0.27
C ARG A 76 14.25 -6.01 -0.20
N PHE A 77 13.62 -6.31 -1.31
CA PHE A 77 12.27 -6.87 -1.23
C PHE A 77 12.33 -8.28 -0.59
N SER A 78 11.28 -8.66 0.10
CA SER A 78 11.22 -9.93 0.82
C SER A 78 11.38 -11.11 -0.13
N ARG A 79 12.29 -12.02 0.18
CA ARG A 79 12.50 -13.27 -0.56
C ARG A 79 11.35 -14.26 -0.36
N GLN A 80 10.68 -14.15 0.77
CA GLN A 80 9.44 -14.86 1.10
C GLN A 80 8.44 -13.81 1.63
N PRO A 81 7.75 -13.10 0.73
CA PRO A 81 6.91 -11.98 1.12
C PRO A 81 5.64 -12.44 1.84
N TYR A 82 5.16 -11.60 2.75
CA TYR A 82 3.76 -11.62 3.15
C TYR A 82 2.91 -11.25 1.93
N ILE A 83 1.89 -12.05 1.66
CA ILE A 83 0.96 -11.81 0.57
C ILE A 83 -0.46 -11.88 1.13
N ASP A 84 -1.22 -10.81 0.95
CA ASP A 84 -2.65 -10.79 1.17
C ASP A 84 -3.35 -10.61 -0.17
N MET A 85 -4.25 -11.55 -0.52
CA MET A 85 -4.83 -11.58 -1.84
C MET A 85 -6.33 -11.81 -1.82
N VAL A 86 -6.98 -11.36 -2.88
CA VAL A 86 -8.39 -11.62 -3.18
C VAL A 86 -8.54 -12.08 -4.63
N ILE A 87 -9.63 -12.79 -4.93
CA ILE A 87 -10.01 -13.23 -6.27
C ILE A 87 -11.30 -12.49 -6.66
N PRO A 88 -11.22 -11.23 -7.13
CA PRO A 88 -12.39 -10.40 -7.38
C PRO A 88 -13.39 -11.00 -8.35
N SER A 89 -12.93 -11.76 -9.35
CA SER A 89 -13.79 -12.42 -10.34
C SER A 89 -14.75 -13.46 -9.76
N LEU A 90 -14.58 -13.88 -8.51
CA LEU A 90 -15.53 -14.77 -7.82
C LEU A 90 -16.73 -14.01 -7.21
N THR A 91 -16.61 -12.70 -7.03
CA THR A 91 -17.64 -11.82 -6.50
C THR A 91 -18.25 -10.92 -7.58
N ASP A 92 -17.41 -10.50 -8.52
CA ASP A 92 -17.78 -9.70 -9.68
C ASP A 92 -17.25 -10.37 -10.97
N PRO A 93 -18.10 -11.16 -11.64
CA PRO A 93 -17.69 -11.85 -12.87
C PRO A 93 -17.42 -10.91 -14.05
N SER A 94 -17.73 -9.60 -13.94
CA SER A 94 -17.46 -8.63 -15.02
C SER A 94 -15.98 -8.29 -15.18
N VAL A 95 -15.16 -8.56 -14.17
CA VAL A 95 -13.71 -8.21 -14.18
C VAL A 95 -12.83 -9.21 -14.92
N ALA A 96 -13.40 -10.32 -15.43
CA ALA A 96 -12.67 -11.32 -16.21
C ALA A 96 -13.59 -11.94 -17.29
N PRO A 97 -13.04 -12.43 -18.40
CA PRO A 97 -13.81 -13.22 -19.36
C PRO A 97 -14.39 -14.49 -18.72
N PRO A 98 -15.47 -15.07 -19.27
CA PRO A 98 -16.04 -16.33 -18.76
C PRO A 98 -14.98 -17.43 -18.62
N GLY A 99 -14.93 -18.08 -17.45
CA GLY A 99 -13.98 -19.14 -17.14
C GLY A 99 -12.56 -18.67 -16.83
N LYS A 100 -12.29 -17.36 -16.86
CA LYS A 100 -11.02 -16.77 -16.46
C LYS A 100 -11.17 -16.05 -15.11
N HIS A 101 -10.03 -15.81 -14.46
CA HIS A 101 -10.00 -15.23 -13.14
C HIS A 101 -8.92 -14.16 -12.99
N VAL A 102 -9.08 -13.34 -11.96
CA VAL A 102 -8.09 -12.34 -11.57
C VAL A 102 -7.75 -12.55 -10.10
N ILE A 103 -6.45 -12.55 -9.78
CA ILE A 103 -5.97 -12.40 -8.40
C ILE A 103 -5.38 -11.00 -8.25
N SER A 104 -5.70 -10.34 -7.15
CA SER A 104 -5.10 -9.10 -6.73
C SER A 104 -4.35 -9.32 -5.43
N CYS A 105 -3.00 -9.27 -5.49
CA CYS A 105 -2.12 -9.48 -4.36
C CYS A 105 -1.62 -8.13 -3.81
N PHE A 106 -1.82 -7.90 -2.53
CA PHE A 106 -1.08 -6.93 -1.74
C PHE A 106 0.14 -7.64 -1.16
N VAL A 107 1.33 -7.05 -1.35
CA VAL A 107 2.59 -7.74 -1.06
C VAL A 107 3.47 -6.89 -0.16
N GLN A 108 3.96 -7.47 0.91
CA GLN A 108 4.94 -6.91 1.83
C GLN A 108 6.05 -7.94 2.12
N TYR A 109 7.32 -7.51 2.14
CA TYR A 109 7.72 -6.11 2.10
C TYR A 109 8.41 -5.81 0.78
N ALA A 110 8.15 -4.63 0.28
CA ALA A 110 8.73 -4.05 -0.92
C ALA A 110 9.17 -2.61 -0.59
N PRO A 111 10.40 -2.40 -0.06
CA PRO A 111 10.84 -1.07 0.36
C PRO A 111 11.02 -0.16 -0.84
N TYR A 112 10.59 1.10 -0.74
CA TYR A 112 10.75 2.08 -1.82
C TYR A 112 12.21 2.22 -2.27
N ARG A 113 13.15 2.31 -1.30
CA ARG A 113 14.58 2.40 -1.57
C ARG A 113 15.23 1.04 -1.49
N LEU A 114 15.68 0.54 -2.62
CA LEU A 114 16.47 -0.67 -2.69
C LEU A 114 17.96 -0.34 -2.41
N LYS A 115 18.65 -1.24 -1.73
CA LYS A 115 20.09 -1.14 -1.49
C LYS A 115 20.89 -1.35 -2.77
N GLU A 116 20.42 -2.22 -3.65
CA GLU A 116 21.06 -2.59 -4.89
C GLU A 116 20.05 -2.54 -6.04
N GLY A 117 20.45 -1.94 -7.17
CA GLY A 117 19.62 -1.79 -8.35
C GLY A 117 18.47 -0.80 -8.17
N THR A 118 17.55 -0.82 -9.10
CA THR A 118 16.34 -0.01 -9.11
C THR A 118 15.09 -0.87 -9.19
N TRP A 119 13.92 -0.30 -8.89
CA TRP A 119 12.66 -1.03 -9.09
C TRP A 119 12.37 -1.34 -10.56
N ASP A 120 12.88 -0.54 -11.49
CA ASP A 120 12.76 -0.81 -12.91
C ASP A 120 13.52 -2.11 -13.29
N ASP A 121 14.70 -2.34 -12.68
CA ASP A 121 15.51 -3.55 -12.90
C ASP A 121 14.95 -4.77 -12.14
N GLN A 122 14.40 -4.55 -10.95
CA GLN A 122 13.98 -5.62 -10.02
C GLN A 122 12.50 -6.04 -10.17
N ARG A 123 11.71 -5.33 -10.96
CA ARG A 123 10.27 -5.56 -11.17
C ARG A 123 9.94 -7.00 -11.50
N GLU A 124 10.61 -7.55 -12.50
CA GLU A 124 10.33 -8.90 -12.97
C GLU A 124 10.75 -9.96 -11.93
N ALA A 125 11.92 -9.81 -11.31
CA ALA A 125 12.39 -10.68 -10.23
C ALA A 125 11.44 -10.65 -9.01
N PHE A 126 10.89 -9.49 -8.67
CA PHE A 126 9.88 -9.37 -7.63
C PHE A 126 8.59 -10.10 -8.00
N GLY A 127 8.09 -9.93 -9.22
CA GLY A 127 6.92 -10.64 -9.72
C GLY A 127 7.10 -12.17 -9.71
N ASP A 128 8.29 -12.65 -10.11
CA ASP A 128 8.65 -14.08 -10.05
C ASP A 128 8.66 -14.58 -8.60
N THR A 129 9.19 -13.79 -7.67
CA THR A 129 9.21 -14.13 -6.24
C THR A 129 7.80 -14.30 -5.69
N VAL A 130 6.87 -13.41 -6.03
CA VAL A 130 5.47 -13.50 -5.61
C VAL A 130 4.81 -14.78 -6.17
N ILE A 131 4.94 -15.03 -7.47
CA ILE A 131 4.37 -16.22 -8.10
C ILE A 131 4.98 -17.49 -7.49
N ASN A 132 6.29 -17.53 -7.29
CA ASN A 132 6.99 -18.68 -6.70
C ASN A 132 6.55 -18.92 -5.24
N THR A 133 6.31 -17.87 -4.48
CA THR A 133 5.79 -17.99 -3.10
C THR A 133 4.38 -18.57 -3.11
N LEU A 134 3.49 -18.04 -3.93
CA LEU A 134 2.12 -18.55 -4.07
C LEU A 134 2.08 -20.02 -4.55
N ALA A 135 2.96 -20.39 -5.49
CA ALA A 135 3.04 -21.74 -6.03
C ALA A 135 3.47 -22.80 -5.01
N GLN A 136 4.04 -22.42 -3.86
CA GLN A 136 4.29 -23.34 -2.76
C GLN A 136 2.99 -23.80 -2.09
N TYR A 137 1.95 -23.00 -2.14
CA TYR A 137 0.64 -23.26 -1.53
C TYR A 137 -0.41 -23.68 -2.56
N ALA A 138 -0.28 -23.21 -3.80
CA ALA A 138 -1.14 -23.54 -4.94
C ALA A 138 -0.27 -23.93 -6.15
N PRO A 139 0.20 -25.22 -6.24
CA PRO A 139 1.17 -25.65 -7.24
C PRO A 139 0.75 -25.45 -8.70
N ASN A 140 -0.56 -25.50 -8.98
CA ASN A 140 -1.10 -25.26 -10.32
C ASN A 140 -0.91 -23.83 -10.81
N LEU A 141 -0.62 -22.87 -9.91
CA LEU A 141 -0.57 -21.44 -10.25
C LEU A 141 0.40 -21.16 -11.41
N ARG A 142 1.56 -21.79 -11.42
CA ARG A 142 2.56 -21.58 -12.49
C ARG A 142 2.04 -21.87 -13.89
N ASN A 143 1.09 -22.81 -14.01
CA ASN A 143 0.55 -23.25 -15.29
C ASN A 143 -0.69 -22.45 -15.72
N ILE A 144 -1.33 -21.74 -14.79
CA ILE A 144 -2.58 -21.02 -15.04
C ILE A 144 -2.40 -19.52 -15.14
N VAL A 145 -1.24 -18.95 -14.82
CA VAL A 145 -0.95 -17.53 -15.01
C VAL A 145 -0.84 -17.21 -16.49
N LEU A 146 -1.74 -16.36 -16.98
CA LEU A 146 -1.75 -15.87 -18.36
C LEU A 146 -0.94 -14.58 -18.49
N HIS A 147 -1.15 -13.65 -17.56
CA HIS A 147 -0.47 -12.34 -17.52
C HIS A 147 -0.26 -11.90 -16.09
N ARG A 148 0.75 -11.06 -15.88
CA ARG A 148 0.99 -10.38 -14.61
C ARG A 148 1.19 -8.89 -14.81
N GLN A 149 0.75 -8.12 -13.82
CA GLN A 149 1.08 -6.72 -13.65
C GLN A 149 1.76 -6.56 -12.29
N VAL A 150 2.93 -5.99 -12.27
CA VAL A 150 3.67 -5.65 -11.03
C VAL A 150 3.63 -4.15 -10.86
N VAL A 151 3.04 -3.68 -9.76
CA VAL A 151 3.01 -2.28 -9.35
C VAL A 151 3.96 -2.13 -8.16
N THR A 152 5.10 -1.53 -8.40
CA THR A 152 6.15 -1.30 -7.42
C THR A 152 5.89 -0.05 -6.58
N PRO A 153 6.58 0.17 -5.45
CA PRO A 153 6.50 1.43 -4.73
C PRO A 153 6.89 2.65 -5.59
N LEU A 154 7.81 2.47 -6.54
CA LEU A 154 8.20 3.52 -7.47
C LEU A 154 7.09 3.87 -8.46
N ASP A 155 6.29 2.88 -8.91
CA ASP A 155 5.11 3.12 -9.75
C ASP A 155 4.02 3.86 -8.97
N LEU A 156 3.81 3.51 -7.68
CA LEU A 156 2.87 4.22 -6.83
C LEU A 156 3.21 5.71 -6.71
N GLU A 157 4.48 6.05 -6.68
CA GLU A 157 4.89 7.46 -6.71
C GLU A 157 4.72 8.08 -8.10
N ARG A 158 5.19 7.41 -9.16
CA ARG A 158 5.19 7.95 -10.54
C ARG A 158 3.79 8.16 -11.10
N GLU A 159 2.90 7.20 -10.87
CA GLU A 159 1.57 7.19 -11.48
C GLU A 159 0.50 7.88 -10.62
N TRP A 160 0.60 7.74 -9.29
CA TRP A 160 -0.42 8.26 -8.35
C TRP A 160 0.09 9.36 -7.42
N GLY A 161 1.36 9.77 -7.53
CA GLY A 161 1.93 10.84 -6.71
C GLY A 161 2.06 10.49 -5.22
N LEU A 162 2.02 9.20 -4.87
CA LEU A 162 2.20 8.76 -3.49
C LEU A 162 3.69 8.82 -3.12
N SER A 163 4.06 9.81 -2.33
CA SER A 163 5.45 10.03 -1.93
C SER A 163 6.10 8.75 -1.39
N GLU A 164 7.25 8.37 -1.97
CA GLU A 164 7.96 7.12 -1.69
C GLU A 164 7.05 5.86 -1.74
N GLY A 165 5.99 5.88 -2.55
CA GLY A 165 5.06 4.76 -2.68
C GLY A 165 4.27 4.43 -1.41
N ASN A 166 4.18 5.35 -0.46
CA ASN A 166 3.49 5.08 0.80
C ASN A 166 1.98 5.22 0.65
N ILE A 167 1.25 4.10 0.74
CA ILE A 167 -0.21 4.04 0.58
C ILE A 167 -0.99 4.74 1.71
N PHE A 168 -0.35 5.02 2.84
CA PHE A 168 -0.92 5.79 3.94
C PHE A 168 -0.55 7.27 3.88
N GLN A 169 0.17 7.71 2.82
CA GLN A 169 0.63 9.07 2.63
C GLN A 169 1.48 9.58 3.81
N GLY A 170 2.26 8.68 4.38
CA GLY A 170 3.15 8.87 5.51
C GLY A 170 3.27 7.62 6.36
N GLU A 171 4.47 7.37 6.86
CA GLU A 171 4.78 6.22 7.68
C GLU A 171 3.92 6.17 8.95
N LEU A 172 3.51 4.97 9.36
CA LEU A 172 2.73 4.75 10.58
C LEU A 172 3.66 4.49 11.78
N SER A 173 4.60 5.40 12.03
CA SER A 173 5.44 5.38 13.22
C SER A 173 4.78 6.12 14.37
N LEU A 174 5.17 5.83 15.62
CA LEU A 174 4.52 6.40 16.80
C LEU A 174 4.54 7.93 16.80
N GLU A 175 5.60 8.54 16.29
CA GLU A 175 5.78 9.97 16.16
C GLU A 175 4.97 10.59 15.00
N GLN A 176 4.30 9.78 14.17
CA GLN A 176 3.48 10.21 13.03
C GLN A 176 2.07 9.64 13.06
N LEU A 177 1.57 9.25 14.25
CA LEU A 177 0.23 8.70 14.40
C LEU A 177 -0.71 9.68 15.12
N PHE A 178 -1.99 9.46 14.95
CA PHE A 178 -3.08 10.17 15.62
C PHE A 178 -2.93 11.68 15.54
N PHE A 179 -2.82 12.34 16.71
CA PHE A 179 -2.74 13.80 16.84
C PHE A 179 -1.38 14.40 16.48
N LEU A 180 -0.40 13.56 16.16
CA LEU A 180 0.89 14.01 15.61
C LEU A 180 0.90 14.03 14.07
N ARG A 181 -0.25 13.73 13.44
CA ARG A 181 -0.36 13.61 11.98
C ARG A 181 -1.21 14.73 11.39
N PRO A 182 -0.78 15.56 10.44
CA PRO A 182 0.50 15.50 9.68
C PRO A 182 1.70 16.06 10.44
N ALA A 183 1.50 16.88 11.43
CA ALA A 183 2.52 17.50 12.27
C ALA A 183 1.92 17.82 13.65
N PRO A 184 2.72 17.91 14.72
CA PRO A 184 2.27 18.33 16.04
C PRO A 184 1.53 19.69 15.97
N GLY A 185 0.38 19.78 16.65
CA GLY A 185 -0.46 20.97 16.61
C GLY A 185 -1.39 21.14 15.41
N TRP A 186 -1.20 20.34 14.33
CA TRP A 186 -1.95 20.47 13.08
C TRP A 186 -2.90 19.30 12.78
N ALA A 187 -3.21 18.49 13.76
CA ALA A 187 -4.07 17.32 13.60
C ALA A 187 -5.57 17.64 13.40
N GLN A 188 -5.97 18.91 13.46
CA GLN A 188 -7.37 19.34 13.38
C GLN A 188 -7.79 19.79 11.98
N TYR A 189 -7.16 19.24 10.96
CA TYR A 189 -7.51 19.44 9.53
C TYR A 189 -7.24 20.82 8.96
N ARG A 190 -6.95 21.82 9.77
CA ARG A 190 -6.52 23.16 9.34
C ARG A 190 -5.08 23.13 8.87
N THR A 191 -4.74 24.04 7.99
CA THR A 191 -3.36 24.32 7.61
C THR A 191 -2.99 25.74 8.09
N PRO A 192 -1.70 26.11 8.06
CA PRO A 192 -1.31 27.51 8.33
C PRO A 192 -1.92 28.53 7.36
N ILE A 193 -2.40 28.07 6.20
CA ILE A 193 -3.02 28.93 5.19
C ILE A 193 -4.52 29.02 5.48
N ARG A 194 -5.00 30.24 5.68
CA ARG A 194 -6.42 30.50 5.96
C ARG A 194 -7.32 29.96 4.84
N GLY A 195 -8.32 29.17 5.21
CA GLY A 195 -9.28 28.58 4.28
C GLY A 195 -8.78 27.33 3.54
N LEU A 196 -7.53 26.91 3.79
CA LEU A 196 -7.00 25.65 3.27
C LEU A 196 -7.07 24.57 4.35
N TYR A 197 -7.70 23.45 4.01
CA TYR A 197 -7.88 22.30 4.91
C TYR A 197 -7.28 21.04 4.31
N MET A 198 -6.91 20.10 5.17
CA MET A 198 -6.43 18.79 4.77
C MET A 198 -7.40 17.71 5.19
N CYS A 199 -7.54 16.69 4.34
CA CYS A 199 -8.20 15.42 4.66
C CYS A 199 -7.48 14.27 3.97
N GLY A 200 -7.83 13.04 4.32
CA GLY A 200 -7.21 11.84 3.74
C GLY A 200 -6.20 11.19 4.68
N SER A 201 -5.47 10.20 4.17
CA SER A 201 -4.61 9.33 4.97
C SER A 201 -3.46 10.04 5.67
N ALA A 202 -3.02 11.20 5.13
CA ALA A 202 -1.96 12.01 5.73
C ALA A 202 -2.40 12.81 6.96
N THR A 203 -3.69 12.77 7.36
CA THR A 203 -4.22 13.51 8.50
C THR A 203 -4.76 12.60 9.58
N HIS A 204 -5.02 13.15 10.77
CA HIS A 204 -5.65 12.41 11.87
C HIS A 204 -6.99 11.77 11.44
N PRO A 205 -7.31 10.53 11.84
CA PRO A 205 -6.52 9.58 12.63
C PRO A 205 -5.54 8.72 11.82
N GLY A 206 -5.37 8.98 10.54
CA GLY A 206 -4.51 8.24 9.64
C GLY A 206 -5.29 7.51 8.54
N GLY A 207 -4.59 6.66 7.78
CA GLY A 207 -5.15 5.90 6.70
C GLY A 207 -6.02 4.73 7.14
N GLY A 208 -6.72 4.16 6.18
CA GLY A 208 -7.66 3.05 6.31
C GLY A 208 -8.93 3.33 5.52
N ILE A 209 -9.75 2.31 5.32
CA ILE A 209 -11.01 2.43 4.55
C ILE A 209 -12.15 2.82 5.50
N MET A 210 -12.03 3.92 6.20
CA MET A 210 -12.98 4.36 7.23
C MET A 210 -13.63 5.73 6.96
N GLY A 211 -13.08 6.53 6.05
CA GLY A 211 -13.55 7.88 5.74
C GLY A 211 -13.46 8.89 6.90
N ALA A 212 -12.85 8.53 8.04
CA ALA A 212 -12.81 9.36 9.22
C ALA A 212 -12.11 10.73 9.02
N PRO A 213 -10.95 10.81 8.35
CA PRO A 213 -10.30 12.09 8.09
C PRO A 213 -11.20 13.04 7.29
N GLY A 214 -11.84 12.55 6.22
CA GLY A 214 -12.75 13.37 5.41
C GLY A 214 -13.97 13.86 6.18
N ARG A 215 -14.62 12.96 6.96
CA ARG A 215 -15.76 13.29 7.80
C ARG A 215 -15.40 14.36 8.85
N ASN A 216 -14.25 14.22 9.48
CA ASN A 216 -13.81 15.13 10.52
C ASN A 216 -13.42 16.50 9.94
N ALA A 217 -12.70 16.51 8.80
CA ALA A 217 -12.38 17.74 8.08
C ALA A 217 -13.65 18.51 7.68
N ALA A 218 -14.65 17.82 7.12
CA ALA A 218 -15.93 18.43 6.77
C ALA A 218 -16.63 19.06 7.99
N LYS A 219 -16.61 18.40 9.15
CA LYS A 219 -17.16 18.97 10.39
C LYS A 219 -16.42 20.23 10.82
N THR A 220 -15.10 20.24 10.72
CA THR A 220 -14.27 21.41 11.06
C THR A 220 -14.62 22.59 10.15
N ILE A 221 -14.67 22.38 8.84
CA ILE A 221 -15.03 23.39 7.84
C ILE A 221 -16.43 23.97 8.13
N LEU A 222 -17.43 23.11 8.32
CA LEU A 222 -18.81 23.54 8.57
C LEU A 222 -18.97 24.31 9.89
N ALA A 223 -18.15 24.05 10.88
CA ALA A 223 -18.18 24.77 12.15
C ALA A 223 -17.59 26.19 12.02
N GLU A 224 -16.68 26.41 11.08
CA GLU A 224 -16.03 27.73 10.86
C GLU A 224 -16.75 28.61 9.85
N THR A 225 -17.62 28.02 9.03
CA THR A 225 -18.39 28.78 8.03
C THR A 225 -19.78 29.21 8.51
N ARG A 226 -20.11 28.92 9.75
CA ARG A 226 -21.34 29.39 10.45
C ARG A 226 -21.03 30.62 11.26
#